data_59e08a24a154f3dc2c4b2e31224157e5
#
_entry.id   59e08a24a154f3dc2c4b2e31224157e5
#
_cell.length_a   1.000
_cell.length_b   1.000
_cell.length_c   1.000
_cell.angle_alpha   90.00
_cell.angle_beta   90.00
_cell.angle_gamma   90.00
#
_symmetry.space_group_name_H-M   'P 1'
#
loop_
_entity.id
_entity.type
_entity.pdbx_description
1 polymer ?
#
loop_
_entity_poly.entity_id
_entity_poly.type
_entity_poly.pdbx_seq_one_letter_code
_entity_poly.pdbx_strand_id
1 'polypeptide(L)'
;ITEPAIYGVNLRLKKPMGGSIIPGDNLKHKEIGYLPQQTMIQKDFPASVYEVVISGRLNNLGFRPFYTRKDKEDAVQKMKLMGIYDIKDKCYHDLSGGQQQRVLLARAMCATKKVILLDEPVAGLDPVVTAELYELIASINKNMGITVIMVSHDMEATLKYASHILYISNETAFFGTKEEYMKSKGFEKLTAAANRSEGGF
;
A
#
# COMPACT_ATOMS: atom_id res chain seq x y z
N ILE A 1 14.92 -8.28 -11.21
CA ILE A 1 13.54 -8.45 -10.69
C ILE A 1 12.97 -7.06 -10.54
N THR A 2 11.92 -6.73 -11.28
CA THR A 2 11.25 -5.42 -11.14
C THR A 2 10.27 -5.48 -9.97
N GLU A 3 10.12 -4.37 -9.22
CA GLU A 3 9.23 -4.27 -8.05
C GLU A 3 7.79 -4.76 -8.32
N PRO A 4 7.14 -4.41 -9.46
CA PRO A 4 5.84 -4.96 -9.80
C PRO A 4 5.79 -6.49 -9.90
N ALA A 5 6.95 -7.15 -10.11
CA ALA A 5 7.02 -8.60 -10.16
C ALA A 5 6.84 -9.24 -8.77
N ILE A 6 7.34 -8.60 -7.70
CA ILE A 6 7.24 -9.11 -6.33
C ILE A 6 5.78 -9.13 -5.87
N TYR A 7 5.03 -8.06 -6.09
CA TYR A 7 3.59 -8.02 -5.77
C TYR A 7 2.78 -8.98 -6.63
N GLY A 8 3.05 -9.01 -7.93
CA GLY A 8 2.37 -9.92 -8.84
C GLY A 8 2.51 -11.38 -8.40
N VAL A 9 3.67 -11.76 -7.87
CA VAL A 9 3.92 -13.11 -7.35
C VAL A 9 3.21 -13.32 -6.00
N ASN A 10 3.29 -12.36 -5.07
CA ASN A 10 2.62 -12.44 -3.76
C ASN A 10 1.09 -12.53 -3.90
N LEU A 11 0.51 -11.82 -4.87
CA LEU A 11 -0.92 -11.86 -5.17
C LEU A 11 -1.30 -13.03 -6.09
N ARG A 12 -0.37 -13.90 -6.48
CA ARG A 12 -0.54 -14.97 -7.49
C ARG A 12 -0.97 -14.47 -8.87
N LEU A 13 -0.79 -13.22 -9.18
CA LEU A 13 -1.02 -12.65 -10.50
C LEU A 13 0.09 -13.05 -11.48
N LYS A 14 1.29 -13.38 -10.95
CA LYS A 14 2.44 -13.88 -11.70
C LYS A 14 3.01 -15.10 -11.00
N LYS A 15 3.52 -16.07 -11.79
CA LYS A 15 4.26 -17.21 -11.27
C LYS A 15 5.72 -16.79 -11.02
N PRO A 16 6.36 -17.21 -9.91
CA PRO A 16 7.79 -17.01 -9.72
C PRO A 16 8.56 -17.77 -10.82
N MET A 17 9.65 -17.18 -11.30
CA MET A 17 10.56 -17.85 -12.26
C MET A 17 11.33 -19.00 -11.60
N GLY A 18 11.43 -19.02 -10.28
CA GLY A 18 12.05 -20.08 -9.49
C GLY A 18 11.74 -19.88 -8.00
N GLY A 19 11.94 -20.92 -7.19
CA GLY A 19 11.64 -20.89 -5.76
C GLY A 19 10.15 -20.99 -5.43
N SER A 20 9.80 -20.71 -4.17
CA SER A 20 8.43 -20.73 -3.67
C SER A 20 8.19 -19.59 -2.70
N ILE A 21 6.94 -19.08 -2.67
CA ILE A 21 6.47 -18.13 -1.67
C ILE A 21 5.49 -18.86 -0.76
N ILE A 22 5.85 -18.96 0.50
CA ILE A 22 5.07 -19.66 1.52
C ILE A 22 4.53 -18.59 2.49
N PRO A 23 3.22 -18.25 2.44
CA PRO A 23 2.62 -17.37 3.43
C PRO A 23 2.69 -18.01 4.82
N GLY A 24 3.28 -17.28 5.80
CA GLY A 24 3.25 -17.68 7.20
C GLY A 24 1.86 -17.52 7.82
N ASP A 25 1.70 -18.04 9.06
CA ASP A 25 0.52 -17.85 9.93
C ASP A 25 -0.83 -18.16 9.27
N ASN A 26 -0.88 -19.13 8.36
CA ASN A 26 -2.09 -19.50 7.60
C ASN A 26 -2.72 -18.30 6.85
N LEU A 27 -1.93 -17.32 6.43
CA LEU A 27 -2.42 -16.18 5.67
C LEU A 27 -3.01 -16.64 4.33
N LYS A 28 -4.29 -16.36 4.14
CA LYS A 28 -4.99 -16.66 2.88
C LYS A 28 -4.91 -15.46 1.93
N HIS A 29 -4.82 -15.71 0.62
CA HIS A 29 -4.74 -14.62 -0.37
C HIS A 29 -5.88 -13.60 -0.26
N LYS A 30 -7.10 -14.06 0.06
CA LYS A 30 -8.26 -13.20 0.30
C LYS A 30 -8.14 -12.31 1.55
N GLU A 31 -7.14 -12.54 2.38
CA GLU A 31 -6.83 -11.76 3.58
C GLU A 31 -5.74 -10.72 3.35
N ILE A 32 -5.34 -10.52 2.08
CA ILE A 32 -4.38 -9.48 1.68
C ILE A 32 -5.16 -8.35 1.00
N GLY A 33 -5.07 -7.15 1.56
CA GLY A 33 -5.54 -5.93 0.92
C GLY A 33 -4.46 -5.42 -0.04
N TYR A 34 -4.85 -4.92 -1.20
CA TYR A 34 -3.91 -4.39 -2.18
C TYR A 34 -4.33 -3.01 -2.67
N LEU A 35 -3.39 -2.09 -2.62
CA LEU A 35 -3.47 -0.78 -3.24
C LEU A 35 -2.44 -0.76 -4.38
N PRO A 36 -2.88 -0.88 -5.63
CA PRO A 36 -2.00 -0.80 -6.79
C PRO A 36 -1.55 0.64 -7.04
N GLN A 37 -0.42 0.78 -7.72
CA GLN A 37 -0.04 2.06 -8.31
C GLN A 37 -1.18 2.58 -9.20
N GLN A 38 -1.58 3.83 -9.00
CA GLN A 38 -2.68 4.43 -9.77
C GLN A 38 -2.31 4.58 -11.24
N THR A 39 -3.14 4.02 -12.11
CA THR A 39 -3.11 4.28 -13.56
C THR A 39 -4.12 5.35 -13.93
N MET A 40 -3.89 6.05 -15.05
CA MET A 40 -4.83 7.07 -15.59
C MET A 40 -6.26 6.52 -15.74
N ILE A 41 -6.42 5.27 -16.17
CA ILE A 41 -7.72 4.61 -16.38
C ILE A 41 -8.51 4.43 -15.06
N GLN A 42 -7.81 4.24 -13.93
CA GLN A 42 -8.46 4.09 -12.62
C GLN A 42 -8.99 5.42 -12.07
N LYS A 43 -8.44 6.55 -12.52
CA LYS A 43 -8.88 7.88 -12.09
C LYS A 43 -10.27 8.25 -12.63
N ASP A 44 -10.66 7.72 -13.78
CA ASP A 44 -11.91 8.07 -14.47
C ASP A 44 -13.09 7.14 -14.13
N PHE A 45 -12.98 6.35 -13.05
CA PHE A 45 -14.01 5.38 -12.70
C PHE A 45 -15.27 6.10 -12.14
N PRO A 46 -16.44 5.97 -12.80
CA PRO A 46 -17.66 6.70 -12.45
C PRO A 46 -18.42 6.04 -11.30
N ALA A 47 -17.79 5.94 -10.12
CA ALA A 47 -18.41 5.40 -8.92
C ALA A 47 -18.26 6.37 -7.76
N SER A 48 -19.19 6.33 -6.81
CA SER A 48 -19.09 7.07 -5.57
C SER A 48 -17.95 6.55 -4.68
N VAL A 49 -17.45 7.39 -3.80
CA VAL A 49 -16.47 7.01 -2.79
C VAL A 49 -16.94 5.79 -2.00
N TYR A 50 -18.21 5.77 -1.61
CA TYR A 50 -18.79 4.65 -0.88
C TYR A 50 -18.71 3.33 -1.67
N GLU A 51 -19.07 3.36 -2.96
CA GLU A 51 -19.04 2.16 -3.82
C GLU A 51 -17.61 1.65 -4.00
N VAL A 52 -16.64 2.55 -4.20
CA VAL A 52 -15.24 2.18 -4.28
C VAL A 52 -14.77 1.53 -2.98
N VAL A 53 -15.04 2.12 -1.83
CA VAL A 53 -14.60 1.58 -0.53
C VAL A 53 -15.23 0.22 -0.24
N ILE A 54 -16.55 0.08 -0.39
CA ILE A 54 -17.24 -1.17 -0.06
C ILE A 54 -16.86 -2.31 -1.03
N SER A 55 -16.43 -1.98 -2.25
CA SER A 55 -15.95 -2.98 -3.22
C SER A 55 -14.76 -3.80 -2.67
N GLY A 56 -14.00 -3.29 -1.71
CA GLY A 56 -12.98 -4.05 -1.00
C GLY A 56 -13.49 -5.30 -0.29
N ARG A 57 -14.80 -5.38 -0.02
CA ARG A 57 -15.44 -6.57 0.60
C ARG A 57 -15.79 -7.68 -0.41
N LEU A 58 -15.67 -7.44 -1.73
CA LEU A 58 -16.06 -8.41 -2.76
C LEU A 58 -15.43 -9.78 -2.55
N ASN A 59 -14.14 -9.84 -2.22
CA ASN A 59 -13.44 -11.12 -1.97
C ASN A 59 -13.98 -11.88 -0.75
N ASN A 60 -14.75 -11.22 0.12
CA ASN A 60 -15.31 -11.79 1.33
C ASN A 60 -16.81 -12.14 1.20
N LEU A 61 -17.44 -11.82 0.08
CA LEU A 61 -18.86 -12.15 -0.16
C LEU A 61 -19.08 -13.65 -0.35
N GLY A 62 -18.10 -14.38 -0.91
CA GLY A 62 -18.30 -15.78 -1.30
C GLY A 62 -19.43 -15.89 -2.32
N PHE A 63 -20.46 -16.70 -2.04
CA PHE A 63 -21.63 -16.87 -2.92
C PHE A 63 -22.76 -15.87 -2.63
N ARG A 64 -22.58 -14.91 -1.71
CA ARG A 64 -23.62 -13.93 -1.37
C ARG A 64 -23.69 -12.84 -2.44
N PRO A 65 -24.88 -12.53 -2.99
CA PRO A 65 -25.02 -11.50 -4.02
C PRO A 65 -25.02 -10.07 -3.45
N PHE A 66 -25.18 -9.89 -2.13
CA PHE A 66 -25.32 -8.57 -1.51
C PHE A 66 -24.40 -8.40 -0.30
N TYR A 67 -24.02 -7.15 -0.03
CA TYR A 67 -23.32 -6.75 1.20
C TYR A 67 -24.25 -6.84 2.41
N THR A 68 -23.73 -7.41 3.50
CA THR A 68 -24.45 -7.44 4.77
C THR A 68 -24.42 -6.07 5.45
N ARG A 69 -25.27 -5.90 6.48
CA ARG A 69 -25.23 -4.71 7.35
C ARG A 69 -23.84 -4.50 7.95
N LYS A 70 -23.20 -5.57 8.40
CA LYS A 70 -21.84 -5.54 8.96
C LYS A 70 -20.79 -5.08 7.94
N ASP A 71 -20.89 -5.49 6.67
CA ASP A 71 -20.00 -5.05 5.60
C ASP A 71 -20.13 -3.53 5.36
N LYS A 72 -21.38 -3.02 5.37
CA LYS A 72 -21.67 -1.59 5.22
C LYS A 72 -21.15 -0.77 6.40
N GLU A 73 -21.37 -1.24 7.62
CA GLU A 73 -20.87 -0.60 8.85
C GLU A 73 -19.35 -0.55 8.89
N ASP A 74 -18.66 -1.64 8.50
CA ASP A 74 -17.20 -1.68 8.42
C ASP A 74 -16.66 -0.69 7.37
N ALA A 75 -17.28 -0.60 6.19
CA ALA A 75 -16.90 0.37 5.17
C ALA A 75 -17.04 1.82 5.68
N VAL A 76 -18.15 2.14 6.37
CA VAL A 76 -18.36 3.46 6.99
C VAL A 76 -17.27 3.77 8.03
N GLN A 77 -16.92 2.81 8.88
CA GLN A 77 -15.84 2.99 9.86
C GLN A 77 -14.50 3.27 9.19
N LYS A 78 -14.17 2.56 8.09
CA LYS A 78 -12.93 2.81 7.34
C LYS A 78 -12.93 4.19 6.68
N MET A 79 -14.06 4.63 6.13
CA MET A 79 -14.18 5.99 5.57
C MET A 79 -14.00 7.07 6.64
N LYS A 80 -14.55 6.88 7.83
CA LYS A 80 -14.36 7.81 8.95
C LYS A 80 -12.88 7.85 9.39
N LEU A 81 -12.25 6.70 9.51
CA LEU A 81 -10.83 6.59 9.87
C LEU A 81 -9.92 7.31 8.84
N MET A 82 -10.27 7.25 7.56
CA MET A 82 -9.53 7.91 6.47
C MET A 82 -9.91 9.39 6.28
N GLY A 83 -10.88 9.92 7.03
CA GLY A 83 -11.33 11.30 6.89
C GLY A 83 -12.04 11.59 5.57
N ILE A 84 -12.73 10.59 4.99
CA ILE A 84 -13.42 10.70 3.70
C ILE A 84 -14.92 10.41 3.79
N TYR A 85 -15.48 10.29 5.00
CA TYR A 85 -16.89 9.96 5.17
C TYR A 85 -17.82 11.07 4.64
N ASP A 86 -17.46 12.33 4.84
CA ASP A 86 -18.28 13.47 4.45
C ASP A 86 -18.38 13.64 2.91
N ILE A 87 -17.47 12.98 2.20
CA ILE A 87 -17.45 12.97 0.73
C ILE A 87 -17.89 11.62 0.14
N LYS A 88 -18.54 10.75 0.92
CA LYS A 88 -18.90 9.37 0.54
C LYS A 88 -19.77 9.27 -0.72
N ASP A 89 -20.58 10.28 -0.99
CA ASP A 89 -21.52 10.35 -2.13
C ASP A 89 -20.92 11.06 -3.35
N LYS A 90 -19.71 11.65 -3.23
CA LYS A 90 -19.02 12.27 -4.37
C LYS A 90 -18.50 11.20 -5.33
N CYS A 91 -18.43 11.57 -6.63
CA CYS A 91 -17.76 10.74 -7.61
C CYS A 91 -16.26 10.65 -7.31
N TYR A 92 -15.69 9.45 -7.41
CA TYR A 92 -14.26 9.20 -7.18
C TYR A 92 -13.37 10.03 -8.13
N HIS A 93 -13.81 10.19 -9.37
CA HIS A 93 -13.13 11.00 -10.39
C HIS A 93 -12.92 12.46 -9.97
N ASP A 94 -13.88 13.06 -9.23
CA ASP A 94 -13.85 14.48 -8.84
C ASP A 94 -12.96 14.77 -7.64
N LEU A 95 -12.27 13.76 -7.10
CA LEU A 95 -11.46 13.87 -5.91
C LEU A 95 -10.03 14.34 -6.22
N SER A 96 -9.41 15.07 -5.27
CA SER A 96 -7.97 15.32 -5.31
C SER A 96 -7.18 14.01 -5.21
N GLY A 97 -5.91 14.00 -5.69
CA GLY A 97 -5.05 12.82 -5.63
C GLY A 97 -4.92 12.24 -4.22
N GLY A 98 -4.75 13.08 -3.20
CA GLY A 98 -4.69 12.64 -1.80
C GLY A 98 -6.00 12.03 -1.30
N GLN A 99 -7.16 12.60 -1.69
CA GLN A 99 -8.46 12.01 -1.37
C GLN A 99 -8.65 10.67 -2.07
N GLN A 100 -8.25 10.54 -3.33
CA GLN A 100 -8.29 9.27 -4.06
C GLN A 100 -7.44 8.20 -3.38
N GLN A 101 -6.22 8.53 -2.92
CA GLN A 101 -5.37 7.59 -2.20
C GLN A 101 -5.99 7.15 -0.86
N ARG A 102 -6.60 8.06 -0.11
CA ARG A 102 -7.34 7.73 1.13
C ARG A 102 -8.53 6.80 0.85
N VAL A 103 -9.24 6.97 -0.27
CA VAL A 103 -10.32 6.08 -0.70
C VAL A 103 -9.80 4.69 -1.03
N LEU A 104 -8.71 4.59 -1.80
CA LEU A 104 -8.10 3.30 -2.14
C LEU A 104 -7.52 2.59 -0.91
N LEU A 105 -6.96 3.33 0.03
CA LEU A 105 -6.48 2.77 1.30
C LEU A 105 -7.64 2.23 2.14
N ALA A 106 -8.76 2.96 2.25
CA ALA A 106 -9.97 2.49 2.90
C ALA A 106 -10.52 1.21 2.26
N ARG A 107 -10.52 1.15 0.91
CA ARG A 107 -10.90 -0.04 0.15
C ARG A 107 -9.99 -1.23 0.48
N ALA A 108 -8.67 -1.05 0.49
CA ALA A 108 -7.72 -2.10 0.83
C ALA A 108 -7.93 -2.60 2.27
N MET A 109 -8.23 -1.70 3.22
CA MET A 109 -8.56 -2.06 4.59
C MET A 109 -9.89 -2.82 4.73
N CYS A 110 -10.86 -2.61 3.84
CA CYS A 110 -12.08 -3.41 3.78
C CYS A 110 -11.81 -4.86 3.34
N ALA A 111 -10.77 -5.08 2.54
CA ALA A 111 -10.41 -6.42 2.07
C ALA A 111 -9.76 -7.29 3.15
N THR A 112 -9.05 -6.68 4.12
CA THR A 112 -8.21 -7.40 5.07
C THR A 112 -8.24 -6.81 6.49
N LYS A 113 -7.81 -7.66 7.44
CA LYS A 113 -7.43 -7.25 8.80
C LYS A 113 -6.01 -7.68 9.17
N LYS A 114 -5.25 -8.26 8.21
CA LYS A 114 -3.95 -8.87 8.48
C LYS A 114 -2.81 -8.16 7.75
N VAL A 115 -2.88 -8.08 6.43
CA VAL A 115 -1.78 -7.56 5.60
C VAL A 115 -2.32 -6.64 4.51
N ILE A 116 -1.70 -5.48 4.34
CA ILE A 116 -1.93 -4.56 3.22
C ILE A 116 -0.64 -4.42 2.43
N LEU A 117 -0.75 -4.57 1.11
CA LEU A 117 0.31 -4.28 0.15
C LEU A 117 0.03 -2.91 -0.49
N LEU A 118 0.99 -2.01 -0.43
CA LEU A 118 0.91 -0.66 -0.99
C LEU A 118 2.01 -0.49 -2.05
N ASP A 119 1.61 -0.13 -3.26
CA ASP A 119 2.50 0.08 -4.40
C ASP A 119 2.58 1.57 -4.71
N GLU A 120 3.67 2.22 -4.29
CA GLU A 120 3.90 3.65 -4.41
C GLU A 120 2.70 4.52 -4.00
N PRO A 121 2.19 4.40 -2.77
CA PRO A 121 0.93 5.02 -2.37
C PRO A 121 0.94 6.56 -2.37
N VAL A 122 2.11 7.17 -2.43
CA VAL A 122 2.30 8.64 -2.39
C VAL A 122 2.75 9.22 -3.73
N ALA A 123 2.87 8.40 -4.78
CA ALA A 123 3.36 8.86 -6.08
C ALA A 123 2.50 10.01 -6.64
N GLY A 124 3.14 11.11 -7.00
CA GLY A 124 2.49 12.28 -7.60
C GLY A 124 1.65 13.13 -6.64
N LEU A 125 1.80 12.96 -5.33
CA LEU A 125 1.21 13.83 -4.31
C LEU A 125 2.17 14.96 -3.94
N ASP A 126 1.61 16.06 -3.44
CA ASP A 126 2.42 17.11 -2.85
C ASP A 126 3.03 16.68 -1.50
N PRO A 127 4.11 17.36 -1.05
CA PRO A 127 4.85 16.95 0.15
C PRO A 127 4.00 16.93 1.44
N VAL A 128 3.04 17.84 1.58
CA VAL A 128 2.21 17.91 2.80
C VAL A 128 1.27 16.71 2.85
N VAL A 129 0.55 16.45 1.76
CA VAL A 129 -0.36 15.30 1.65
C VAL A 129 0.40 13.98 1.74
N THR A 130 1.63 13.92 1.20
CA THR A 130 2.52 12.78 1.32
C THR A 130 2.83 12.46 2.79
N ALA A 131 3.25 13.47 3.57
CA ALA A 131 3.54 13.30 4.98
C ALA A 131 2.30 12.82 5.77
N GLU A 132 1.13 13.44 5.54
CA GLU A 132 -0.12 13.03 6.17
C GLU A 132 -0.48 11.57 5.85
N LEU A 133 -0.27 11.13 4.60
CA LEU A 133 -0.59 9.77 4.19
C LEU A 133 0.35 8.74 4.84
N TYR A 134 1.64 9.06 4.98
CA TYR A 134 2.58 8.20 5.71
C TYR A 134 2.20 8.07 7.20
N GLU A 135 1.84 9.18 7.87
CA GLU A 135 1.37 9.14 9.26
C GLU A 135 0.10 8.27 9.39
N LEU A 136 -0.81 8.38 8.45
CA LEU A 136 -2.03 7.58 8.41
C LEU A 136 -1.70 6.08 8.25
N ILE A 137 -0.80 5.72 7.32
CA ILE A 137 -0.33 4.35 7.10
C ILE A 137 0.35 3.80 8.37
N ALA A 138 1.21 4.58 9.00
CA ALA A 138 1.86 4.21 10.25
C ALA A 138 0.84 3.97 11.39
N SER A 139 -0.22 4.80 11.46
CA SER A 139 -1.28 4.64 12.45
C SER A 139 -2.09 3.35 12.25
N ILE A 140 -2.34 2.94 11.01
CA ILE A 140 -3.00 1.67 10.67
C ILE A 140 -2.18 0.49 11.22
N ASN A 141 -0.88 0.49 10.99
CA ASN A 141 0.00 -0.56 11.51
C ASN A 141 0.01 -0.57 13.05
N LYS A 142 0.29 0.58 13.68
CA LYS A 142 0.48 0.70 15.13
C LYS A 142 -0.80 0.44 15.93
N ASN A 143 -1.93 1.01 15.49
CA ASN A 143 -3.17 1.01 16.27
C ASN A 143 -4.09 -0.16 15.94
N MET A 144 -3.96 -0.74 14.74
CA MET A 144 -4.85 -1.83 14.28
C MET A 144 -4.11 -3.17 14.14
N GLY A 145 -2.79 -3.20 14.31
CA GLY A 145 -1.99 -4.42 14.17
C GLY A 145 -1.97 -4.99 12.75
N ILE A 146 -2.31 -4.18 11.74
CA ILE A 146 -2.26 -4.61 10.34
C ILE A 146 -0.83 -4.50 9.85
N THR A 147 -0.27 -5.59 9.34
CA THR A 147 1.04 -5.56 8.69
C THR A 147 0.95 -4.78 7.38
N VAL A 148 1.81 -3.79 7.21
CA VAL A 148 1.90 -3.01 5.98
C VAL A 148 3.20 -3.36 5.26
N ILE A 149 3.09 -3.79 4.00
CA ILE A 149 4.22 -3.96 3.09
C ILE A 149 4.08 -2.91 2.01
N MET A 150 5.08 -2.04 1.88
CA MET A 150 5.03 -0.91 0.96
C MET A 150 6.25 -0.90 0.06
N VAL A 151 6.05 -0.66 -1.23
CA VAL A 151 7.12 -0.23 -2.13
C VAL A 151 7.16 1.27 -2.15
N SER A 152 8.35 1.82 -1.98
CA SER A 152 8.58 3.26 -2.03
C SER A 152 9.99 3.54 -2.56
N HIS A 153 10.12 4.61 -3.33
CA HIS A 153 11.41 5.18 -3.72
C HIS A 153 11.86 6.29 -2.75
N ASP A 154 11.02 6.65 -1.79
CA ASP A 154 11.29 7.66 -0.78
C ASP A 154 12.11 7.07 0.37
N MET A 155 13.43 7.29 0.32
CA MET A 155 14.36 6.78 1.33
C MET A 155 14.18 7.45 2.68
N GLU A 156 13.87 8.73 2.72
CA GLU A 156 13.68 9.47 3.97
C GLU A 156 12.47 8.91 4.73
N ALA A 157 11.34 8.79 4.05
CA ALA A 157 10.15 8.18 4.62
C ALA A 157 10.37 6.71 5.01
N THR A 158 11.10 5.94 4.18
CA THR A 158 11.44 4.55 4.49
C THR A 158 12.22 4.45 5.80
N LEU A 159 13.27 5.27 5.98
CA LEU A 159 14.06 5.30 7.21
C LEU A 159 13.26 5.83 8.41
N LYS A 160 12.28 6.70 8.19
CA LYS A 160 11.43 7.23 9.27
C LYS A 160 10.39 6.22 9.75
N TYR A 161 9.69 5.52 8.84
CA TYR A 161 8.49 4.76 9.17
C TYR A 161 8.66 3.24 9.15
N ALA A 162 9.62 2.70 8.37
CA ALA A 162 9.80 1.26 8.28
C ALA A 162 10.45 0.67 9.53
N SER A 163 9.99 -0.50 9.97
CA SER A 163 10.67 -1.34 10.98
C SER A 163 11.65 -2.31 10.33
N HIS A 164 11.32 -2.84 9.16
CA HIS A 164 12.15 -3.74 8.37
C HIS A 164 12.23 -3.25 6.94
N ILE A 165 13.34 -3.51 6.28
CA ILE A 165 13.62 -3.10 4.91
C ILE A 165 14.01 -4.30 4.09
N LEU A 166 13.33 -4.48 2.95
CA LEU A 166 13.74 -5.37 1.88
C LEU A 166 14.32 -4.50 0.75
N TYR A 167 15.63 -4.50 0.61
CA TYR A 167 16.32 -3.84 -0.48
C TYR A 167 16.73 -4.85 -1.55
N ILE A 168 16.41 -4.55 -2.81
CA ILE A 168 16.76 -5.39 -3.94
C ILE A 168 17.43 -4.54 -5.01
N SER A 169 18.62 -4.96 -5.45
CA SER A 169 19.32 -4.42 -6.61
C SER A 169 19.72 -5.56 -7.56
N ASN A 170 20.31 -5.21 -8.70
CA ASN A 170 20.78 -6.22 -9.65
C ASN A 170 21.89 -7.14 -9.07
N GLU A 171 22.63 -6.67 -8.08
CA GLU A 171 23.79 -7.38 -7.52
C GLU A 171 23.55 -7.95 -6.13
N THR A 172 22.64 -7.34 -5.35
CA THR A 172 22.48 -7.66 -3.93
C THR A 172 21.01 -7.62 -3.53
N ALA A 173 20.65 -8.50 -2.60
CA ALA A 173 19.38 -8.44 -1.87
C ALA A 173 19.69 -8.37 -0.36
N PHE A 174 18.96 -7.55 0.37
CA PHE A 174 19.05 -7.43 1.82
C PHE A 174 17.65 -7.49 2.41
N PHE A 175 17.50 -8.20 3.50
CA PHE A 175 16.30 -8.14 4.35
C PHE A 175 16.73 -8.12 5.81
N GLY A 176 16.22 -7.17 6.57
CA GLY A 176 16.52 -7.02 7.98
C GLY A 176 15.85 -5.80 8.61
N THR A 177 16.22 -5.49 9.85
CA THR A 177 15.76 -4.28 10.52
C THR A 177 16.33 -3.03 9.85
N LYS A 178 15.72 -1.89 10.14
CA LYS A 178 16.19 -0.60 9.66
C LYS A 178 17.64 -0.33 10.11
N GLU A 179 17.96 -0.65 11.35
CA GLU A 179 19.29 -0.47 11.94
C GLU A 179 20.37 -1.33 11.25
N GLU A 180 20.02 -2.56 10.89
CA GLU A 180 20.89 -3.46 10.13
C GLU A 180 21.08 -2.96 8.69
N TYR A 181 20.00 -2.45 8.06
CA TYR A 181 20.08 -1.89 6.73
C TYR A 181 21.01 -0.69 6.64
N MET A 182 20.95 0.23 7.59
CA MET A 182 21.83 1.41 7.66
C MET A 182 23.32 1.06 7.79
N LYS A 183 23.65 -0.15 8.26
CA LYS A 183 25.03 -0.69 8.34
C LYS A 183 25.40 -1.57 7.15
N SER A 184 24.49 -1.76 6.20
CA SER A 184 24.70 -2.67 5.07
C SER A 184 25.44 -1.99 3.91
N LYS A 185 26.15 -2.81 3.11
CA LYS A 185 26.75 -2.36 1.86
C LYS A 185 25.73 -1.79 0.85
N GLY A 186 24.46 -2.23 0.96
CA GLY A 186 23.37 -1.70 0.12
C GLY A 186 23.09 -0.24 0.41
N PHE A 187 23.07 0.15 1.68
CA PHE A 187 22.88 1.54 2.09
C PHE A 187 24.07 2.42 1.72
N GLU A 188 25.32 1.94 1.92
CA GLU A 188 26.53 2.66 1.53
C GLU A 188 26.57 2.95 0.01
N LYS A 189 26.22 1.97 -0.83
CA LYS A 189 26.16 2.16 -2.28
C LYS A 189 25.09 3.17 -2.69
N LEU A 190 23.94 3.15 -2.05
CA LEU A 190 22.81 4.03 -2.36
C LEU A 190 23.12 5.47 -1.97
N THR A 191 23.69 5.71 -0.78
CA THR A 191 24.10 7.06 -0.33
C THR A 191 25.26 7.61 -1.15
N ALA A 192 26.20 6.76 -1.55
CA ALA A 192 27.30 7.15 -2.45
C ALA A 192 26.79 7.54 -3.86
N ALA A 193 25.72 6.91 -4.35
CA ALA A 193 25.11 7.26 -5.64
C ALA A 193 24.32 8.58 -5.54
N ALA A 194 23.57 8.82 -4.45
CA ALA A 194 22.85 10.06 -4.20
C ALA A 194 23.80 11.27 -4.14
N ASN A 195 24.91 11.16 -3.40
CA ASN A 195 25.91 12.22 -3.29
C ASN A 195 26.63 12.55 -4.62
N ARG A 196 26.70 11.61 -5.57
CA ARG A 196 27.26 11.86 -6.91
C ARG A 196 26.27 12.61 -7.82
N SER A 197 24.97 12.45 -7.63
CA SER A 197 23.96 13.16 -8.41
C SER A 197 23.76 14.61 -7.97
N GLU A 198 24.07 14.95 -6.71
CA GLU A 198 24.01 16.31 -6.17
C GLU A 198 25.30 17.14 -6.37
N GLY A 199 26.42 16.49 -6.67
CA GLY A 199 27.73 17.15 -6.87
C GLY A 199 28.08 17.51 -8.32
N GLY A 200 27.16 17.41 -9.24
CA GLY A 200 27.35 17.66 -10.68
C GLY A 200 26.68 18.95 -11.16
N PHE A 201 27.03 20.10 -10.58
CA PHE A 201 26.78 21.44 -11.13
C PHE A 201 28.09 22.22 -11.21
#